data_f76b79287551cf78d5f6d2d81ae9fb16
#
_entry.id   f76b79287551cf78d5f6d2d81ae9fb16
#
_cell.length_a   1.000
_cell.length_b   1.000
_cell.length_c   1.000
_cell.angle_alpha   90.00
_cell.angle_beta   90.00
_cell.angle_gamma   90.00
#
_symmetry.space_group_name_H-M   'P 1'
#
loop_
_entity.id
_entity.type
_entity.pdbx_description
1 polymer ?
#
loop_
_entity_poly.entity_id
_entity_poly.type
_entity_poly.pdbx_seq_one_letter_code
_entity_poly.pdbx_strand_id
1 'polypeptide(L)'
;VLKIEGKEIMFVRFENLVDVRRAYETCVLRAPGAKWVPDAMLTIASLREREGRLSDAVRVYENLRNVHPDTEEAKTAVAREAAARMDLLREHGYNRARCLDTINFMKLALRTCNPSDAEAIRGHLDEAQELIAEEAYLGARFYDSRTRTKRSAINAYERFLEDYPQSAHADEIRSRLEQLKGAGDEGK
;
A
#
# COMPACT_ATOMS: atom_id res chain seq x y z
N VAL A 1 12.08 4.05 30.01
CA VAL A 1 13.11 5.05 29.71
C VAL A 1 12.85 5.58 28.31
N LEU A 2 12.59 6.88 28.21
CA LEU A 2 12.51 7.58 26.93
C LEU A 2 13.94 7.85 26.43
N LYS A 3 14.33 7.25 25.30
CA LYS A 3 15.61 7.53 24.65
C LYS A 3 15.36 8.42 23.45
N ILE A 4 15.97 9.59 23.43
CA ILE A 4 16.02 10.51 22.30
C ILE A 4 17.49 10.82 22.02
N GLU A 5 17.94 10.68 20.78
CA GLU A 5 19.36 10.83 20.37
C GLU A 5 20.34 9.96 21.19
N GLY A 6 19.91 8.75 21.58
CA GLY A 6 20.75 7.86 22.40
C GLY A 6 20.92 8.27 23.87
N LYS A 7 20.33 9.40 24.32
CA LYS A 7 20.36 9.86 25.70
C LYS A 7 19.08 9.50 26.42
N GLU A 8 19.22 9.00 27.65
CA GLU A 8 18.09 8.80 28.55
C GLU A 8 17.64 10.15 29.08
N ILE A 9 16.43 10.62 28.66
CA ILE A 9 15.95 11.95 29.04
C ILE A 9 15.07 11.92 30.27
N MET A 10 14.41 10.80 30.58
CA MET A 10 13.51 10.72 31.72
C MET A 10 13.27 9.27 32.16
N PHE A 11 13.39 8.99 33.45
CA PHE A 11 12.94 7.74 34.03
C PHE A 11 11.44 7.81 34.30
N VAL A 12 10.62 7.43 33.33
CA VAL A 12 9.18 7.26 33.51
C VAL A 12 8.87 5.78 33.46
N ARG A 13 8.20 5.28 34.47
CA ARG A 13 7.69 3.91 34.47
C ARG A 13 6.40 3.91 33.64
N PHE A 14 6.46 3.28 32.44
CA PHE A 14 5.28 3.07 31.62
C PHE A 14 4.71 1.69 31.90
N GLU A 15 3.41 1.60 32.09
CA GLU A 15 2.73 0.34 32.35
C GLU A 15 2.35 -0.36 31.03
N ASN A 16 2.19 0.43 29.94
CA ASN A 16 1.79 -0.10 28.62
C ASN A 16 2.29 0.78 27.46
N LEU A 17 2.15 0.28 26.22
CA LEU A 17 2.57 0.97 24.99
C LEU A 17 1.84 2.29 24.77
N VAL A 18 0.59 2.39 25.21
CA VAL A 18 -0.25 3.59 25.04
C VAL A 18 0.35 4.77 25.84
N ASP A 19 0.82 4.52 27.03
CA ASP A 19 1.42 5.57 27.88
C ASP A 19 2.76 6.04 27.30
N VAL A 20 3.56 5.11 26.78
CA VAL A 20 4.81 5.45 26.06
C VAL A 20 4.49 6.36 24.88
N ARG A 21 3.54 5.99 24.04
CA ARG A 21 3.16 6.76 22.87
C ARG A 21 2.65 8.15 23.25
N ARG A 22 1.75 8.27 24.26
CA ARG A 22 1.23 9.56 24.74
C ARG A 22 2.35 10.47 25.25
N ALA A 23 3.38 9.92 25.87
CA ALA A 23 4.53 10.71 26.30
C ALA A 23 5.30 11.26 25.10
N TYR A 24 5.57 10.46 24.06
CA TYR A 24 6.19 10.94 22.82
C TYR A 24 5.33 12.01 22.13
N GLU A 25 4.03 11.78 21.98
CA GLU A 25 3.09 12.76 21.41
C GLU A 25 3.12 14.10 22.17
N THR A 26 3.14 14.04 23.51
CA THR A 26 3.23 15.26 24.36
C THR A 26 4.57 15.98 24.15
N CYS A 27 5.68 15.25 24.04
CA CYS A 27 6.99 15.85 23.77
C CYS A 27 7.04 16.55 22.41
N VAL A 28 6.54 15.90 21.36
CA VAL A 28 6.46 16.49 20.01
C VAL A 28 5.61 17.75 20.00
N LEU A 29 4.46 17.75 20.68
CA LEU A 29 3.59 18.93 20.77
C LEU A 29 4.25 20.11 21.50
N ARG A 30 5.07 19.83 22.51
CA ARG A 30 5.74 20.89 23.31
C ARG A 30 6.96 21.49 22.63
N ALA A 31 7.63 20.73 21.77
CA ALA A 31 8.86 21.16 21.10
C ALA A 31 8.91 20.71 19.63
N PRO A 32 7.99 21.19 18.77
CA PRO A 32 7.84 20.70 17.40
C PRO A 32 9.05 20.98 16.50
N GLY A 33 9.88 21.94 16.81
CA GLY A 33 11.10 22.27 16.06
C GLY A 33 12.37 21.60 16.59
N ALA A 34 12.27 20.68 17.55
CA ALA A 34 13.45 20.01 18.08
C ALA A 34 13.99 18.97 17.10
N LYS A 35 15.32 18.80 17.04
CA LYS A 35 16.01 17.88 16.11
C LYS A 35 15.59 16.41 16.27
N TRP A 36 15.13 16.03 17.46
CA TRP A 36 14.68 14.67 17.75
C TRP A 36 13.21 14.39 17.32
N VAL A 37 12.48 15.39 16.86
CA VAL A 37 11.07 15.23 16.47
C VAL A 37 10.86 14.17 15.38
N PRO A 38 11.66 14.10 14.30
CA PRO A 38 11.52 13.05 13.30
C PRO A 38 11.63 11.63 13.88
N ASP A 39 12.61 11.38 14.75
CA ASP A 39 12.78 10.10 15.43
C ASP A 39 11.60 9.76 16.35
N ALA A 40 11.12 10.77 17.10
CA ALA A 40 9.93 10.59 17.94
C ALA A 40 8.68 10.28 17.11
N MET A 41 8.49 10.92 15.96
CA MET A 41 7.35 10.66 15.07
C MET A 41 7.43 9.24 14.48
N LEU A 42 8.62 8.79 14.08
CA LEU A 42 8.83 7.43 13.61
C LEU A 42 8.49 6.41 14.72
N THR A 43 8.90 6.70 15.95
CA THR A 43 8.57 5.87 17.13
C THR A 43 7.06 5.86 17.40
N ILE A 44 6.38 7.01 17.36
CA ILE A 44 4.91 7.10 17.53
C ILE A 44 4.20 6.23 16.48
N ALA A 45 4.61 6.32 15.21
CA ALA A 45 4.02 5.52 14.14
C ALA A 45 4.21 4.02 14.39
N SER A 46 5.42 3.58 14.75
CA SER A 46 5.70 2.18 15.10
C SER A 46 4.87 1.68 16.30
N LEU A 47 4.62 2.53 17.29
CA LEU A 47 3.76 2.19 18.42
C LEU A 47 2.30 2.06 18.00
N ARG A 48 1.82 2.90 17.04
CA ARG A 48 0.49 2.77 16.45
C ARG A 48 0.31 1.47 15.68
N GLU A 49 1.32 1.03 14.90
CA GLU A 49 1.32 -0.29 14.24
C GLU A 49 1.17 -1.42 15.28
N ARG A 50 1.96 -1.38 16.34
CA ARG A 50 1.91 -2.39 17.42
C ARG A 50 0.60 -2.40 18.20
N GLU A 51 -0.12 -1.28 18.24
CA GLU A 51 -1.48 -1.16 18.78
C GLU A 51 -2.55 -1.68 17.80
N GLY A 52 -2.19 -2.13 16.58
CA GLY A 52 -3.12 -2.51 15.51
C GLY A 52 -3.83 -1.31 14.87
N ARG A 53 -3.34 -0.09 15.09
CA ARG A 53 -3.93 1.16 14.59
C ARG A 53 -3.24 1.62 13.31
N LEU A 54 -3.26 0.75 12.29
CA LEU A 54 -2.53 0.96 11.03
C LEU A 54 -2.90 2.28 10.33
N SER A 55 -4.18 2.64 10.29
CA SER A 55 -4.63 3.91 9.68
C SER A 55 -4.02 5.14 10.37
N ASP A 56 -3.88 5.10 11.70
CA ASP A 56 -3.24 6.18 12.44
C ASP A 56 -1.73 6.18 12.23
N ALA A 57 -1.10 5.01 12.12
CA ALA A 57 0.32 4.90 11.81
C ALA A 57 0.64 5.51 10.43
N VAL A 58 -0.14 5.18 9.40
CA VAL A 58 -0.02 5.77 8.05
C VAL A 58 -0.07 7.29 8.11
N ARG A 59 -1.01 7.88 8.86
CA ARG A 59 -1.13 9.35 9.01
C ARG A 59 0.10 9.98 9.68
N VAL A 60 0.71 9.29 10.64
CA VAL A 60 1.94 9.78 11.29
C VAL A 60 3.13 9.69 10.34
N TYR A 61 3.28 8.60 9.57
CA TYR A 61 4.32 8.48 8.55
C TYR A 61 4.18 9.54 7.47
N GLU A 62 2.96 9.76 6.97
CA GLU A 62 2.67 10.81 5.99
C GLU A 62 3.03 12.20 6.52
N ASN A 63 2.66 12.50 7.76
CA ASN A 63 3.01 13.78 8.40
C ASN A 63 4.53 13.94 8.55
N LEU A 64 5.24 12.89 8.99
CA LEU A 64 6.71 12.90 9.10
C LEU A 64 7.36 13.23 7.76
N ARG A 65 6.95 12.57 6.67
CA ARG A 65 7.49 12.83 5.32
C ARG A 65 7.19 14.24 4.80
N ASN A 66 6.03 14.77 5.14
CA ASN A 66 5.61 16.11 4.68
C ASN A 66 6.30 17.24 5.44
N VAL A 67 6.53 17.05 6.74
CA VAL A 67 7.09 18.10 7.61
C VAL A 67 8.64 18.04 7.63
N HIS A 68 9.21 16.84 7.51
CA HIS A 68 10.65 16.61 7.62
C HIS A 68 11.21 15.78 6.44
N PRO A 69 10.98 16.18 5.17
CA PRO A 69 11.24 15.34 3.99
C PRO A 69 12.72 14.94 3.81
N ASP A 70 13.65 15.74 4.30
CA ASP A 70 15.10 15.58 4.09
C ASP A 70 15.76 14.70 5.17
N THR A 71 15.00 14.13 6.10
CA THR A 71 15.53 13.31 7.20
C THR A 71 15.60 11.83 6.83
N GLU A 72 16.54 11.09 7.46
CA GLU A 72 16.62 9.63 7.28
C GLU A 72 15.40 8.92 7.85
N GLU A 73 14.80 9.47 8.90
CA GLU A 73 13.55 8.99 9.48
C GLU A 73 12.40 9.08 8.48
N ALA A 74 12.35 10.15 7.68
CA ALA A 74 11.34 10.29 6.62
C ALA A 74 11.52 9.23 5.51
N LYS A 75 12.76 8.92 5.11
CA LYS A 75 13.04 7.84 4.15
C LYS A 75 12.63 6.47 4.70
N THR A 76 12.92 6.23 5.99
CA THR A 76 12.48 5.01 6.69
C THR A 76 10.96 4.94 6.77
N ALA A 77 10.29 6.07 7.02
CA ALA A 77 8.83 6.16 7.07
C ALA A 77 8.17 5.80 5.73
N VAL A 78 8.82 6.07 4.58
CA VAL A 78 8.31 5.68 3.24
C VAL A 78 8.07 4.17 3.16
N ALA A 79 9.07 3.37 3.54
CA ALA A 79 8.95 1.90 3.48
C ALA A 79 7.93 1.35 4.48
N ARG A 80 7.92 1.90 5.70
CA ARG A 80 6.95 1.53 6.74
C ARG A 80 5.53 1.88 6.33
N GLU A 81 5.31 3.06 5.76
CA GLU A 81 4.01 3.48 5.26
C GLU A 81 3.52 2.56 4.13
N ALA A 82 4.40 2.14 3.21
CA ALA A 82 4.05 1.21 2.15
C ALA A 82 3.55 -0.12 2.71
N ALA A 83 4.25 -0.68 3.68
CA ALA A 83 3.84 -1.91 4.36
C ALA A 83 2.50 -1.75 5.09
N ALA A 84 2.35 -0.67 5.88
CA ALA A 84 1.12 -0.41 6.64
C ALA A 84 -0.11 -0.19 5.72
N ARG A 85 0.06 0.47 4.58
CA ARG A 85 -1.01 0.62 3.56
C ARG A 85 -1.40 -0.73 2.95
N MET A 86 -0.42 -1.61 2.71
CA MET A 86 -0.68 -2.95 2.20
C MET A 86 -1.44 -3.81 3.23
N ASP A 87 -1.04 -3.75 4.50
CA ASP A 87 -1.72 -4.46 5.58
C ASP A 87 -3.17 -3.97 5.75
N LEU A 88 -3.41 -2.66 5.60
CA LEU A 88 -4.78 -2.11 5.58
C LEU A 88 -5.63 -2.65 4.43
N LEU A 89 -5.04 -2.89 3.25
CA LEU A 89 -5.78 -3.52 2.14
C LEU A 89 -6.14 -4.97 2.47
N ARG A 90 -5.22 -5.71 3.10
CA ARG A 90 -5.44 -7.11 3.52
C ARG A 90 -6.53 -7.22 4.60
N GLU A 91 -6.51 -6.31 5.60
CA GLU A 91 -7.46 -6.34 6.72
C GLU A 91 -8.89 -5.96 6.32
N HIS A 92 -9.03 -4.94 5.47
CA HIS A 92 -10.34 -4.34 5.18
C HIS A 92 -10.98 -4.89 3.90
N GLY A 93 -10.33 -5.84 3.25
CA GLY A 93 -10.76 -6.39 1.97
C GLY A 93 -10.60 -5.41 0.81
N TYR A 94 -10.97 -5.90 -0.38
CA TYR A 94 -10.80 -5.14 -1.61
C TYR A 94 -11.63 -3.85 -1.61
N ASN A 95 -10.94 -2.74 -1.87
CA ASN A 95 -11.55 -1.45 -2.19
C ASN A 95 -10.74 -0.77 -3.27
N ARG A 96 -11.31 -0.62 -4.48
CA ARG A 96 -10.63 -0.09 -5.66
C ARG A 96 -9.96 1.27 -5.43
N ALA A 97 -10.65 2.19 -4.76
CA ALA A 97 -10.11 3.52 -4.51
C ALA A 97 -8.87 3.47 -3.60
N ARG A 98 -8.91 2.66 -2.54
CA ARG A 98 -7.76 2.45 -1.65
C ARG A 98 -6.60 1.75 -2.36
N CYS A 99 -6.87 0.75 -3.21
CA CYS A 99 -5.84 0.08 -4.00
C CYS A 99 -5.14 1.07 -4.93
N LEU A 100 -5.89 1.89 -5.66
CA LEU A 100 -5.34 2.90 -6.56
C LEU A 100 -4.51 3.94 -5.81
N ASP A 101 -4.98 4.43 -4.65
CA ASP A 101 -4.24 5.36 -3.80
C ASP A 101 -2.93 4.74 -3.29
N THR A 102 -2.99 3.49 -2.84
CA THR A 102 -1.80 2.74 -2.39
C THR A 102 -0.81 2.51 -3.53
N ILE A 103 -1.26 2.13 -4.72
CA ILE A 103 -0.42 1.98 -5.92
C ILE A 103 0.26 3.30 -6.30
N ASN A 104 -0.49 4.40 -6.31
CA ASN A 104 0.06 5.73 -6.63
C ASN A 104 1.11 6.16 -5.61
N PHE A 105 0.84 5.93 -4.32
CA PHE A 105 1.81 6.16 -3.26
C PHE A 105 3.08 5.33 -3.46
N MET A 106 2.97 4.01 -3.71
CA MET A 106 4.13 3.13 -3.89
C MET A 106 4.99 3.50 -5.10
N LYS A 107 4.37 3.92 -6.22
CA LYS A 107 5.09 4.43 -7.39
C LYS A 107 5.91 5.69 -7.06
N LEU A 108 5.38 6.56 -6.20
CA LEU A 108 6.11 7.72 -5.71
C LEU A 108 7.20 7.33 -4.71
N ALA A 109 6.86 6.41 -3.78
CA ALA A 109 7.77 5.90 -2.76
C ALA A 109 9.04 5.30 -3.35
N LEU A 110 8.96 4.57 -4.47
CA LEU A 110 10.11 4.01 -5.17
C LEU A 110 11.12 5.05 -5.69
N ARG A 111 10.73 6.33 -5.77
CA ARG A 111 11.63 7.42 -6.18
C ARG A 111 12.38 8.05 -4.99
N THR A 112 11.89 7.85 -3.78
CA THR A 112 12.34 8.54 -2.56
C THR A 112 12.80 7.60 -1.45
N CYS A 113 12.53 6.29 -1.56
CA CYS A 113 12.93 5.29 -0.56
C CYS A 113 14.45 5.04 -0.57
N ASN A 114 14.92 4.43 0.51
CA ASN A 114 16.27 3.87 0.53
C ASN A 114 16.38 2.72 -0.48
N PRO A 115 17.53 2.56 -1.16
CA PRO A 115 17.74 1.46 -2.12
C PRO A 115 17.49 0.06 -1.52
N SER A 116 17.77 -0.14 -0.23
CA SER A 116 17.50 -1.38 0.50
C SER A 116 16.03 -1.76 0.56
N ASP A 117 15.14 -0.77 0.53
CA ASP A 117 13.70 -0.95 0.74
C ASP A 117 12.93 -1.07 -0.60
N ALA A 118 13.59 -0.76 -1.70
CA ALA A 118 12.97 -0.69 -3.03
C ALA A 118 12.37 -2.03 -3.48
N GLU A 119 13.01 -3.15 -3.16
CA GLU A 119 12.52 -4.48 -3.52
C GLU A 119 11.23 -4.84 -2.76
N ALA A 120 11.19 -4.57 -1.46
CA ALA A 120 9.99 -4.78 -0.66
C ALA A 120 8.81 -3.92 -1.13
N ILE A 121 9.07 -2.64 -1.46
CA ILE A 121 8.03 -1.74 -1.99
C ILE A 121 7.55 -2.21 -3.37
N ARG A 122 8.42 -2.74 -4.25
CA ARG A 122 7.99 -3.35 -5.52
C ARG A 122 7.07 -4.54 -5.29
N GLY A 123 7.44 -5.46 -4.38
CA GLY A 123 6.59 -6.60 -4.04
C GLY A 123 5.20 -6.19 -3.55
N HIS A 124 5.11 -5.17 -2.71
CA HIS A 124 3.82 -4.61 -2.29
C HIS A 124 3.05 -3.94 -3.43
N LEU A 125 3.75 -3.26 -4.34
CA LEU A 125 3.15 -2.65 -5.53
C LEU A 125 2.54 -3.70 -6.45
N ASP A 126 3.29 -4.79 -6.73
CA ASP A 126 2.84 -5.88 -7.58
C ASP A 126 1.60 -6.57 -6.96
N GLU A 127 1.62 -6.82 -5.64
CA GLU A 127 0.47 -7.37 -4.92
C GLU A 127 -0.76 -6.47 -5.01
N ALA A 128 -0.61 -5.15 -4.81
CA ALA A 128 -1.71 -4.20 -4.92
C ALA A 128 -2.26 -4.10 -6.35
N GLN A 129 -1.40 -4.21 -7.37
CA GLN A 129 -1.82 -4.24 -8.77
C GLN A 129 -2.58 -5.51 -9.10
N GLU A 130 -2.15 -6.67 -8.56
CA GLU A 130 -2.86 -7.93 -8.78
C GLU A 130 -4.25 -7.95 -8.13
N LEU A 131 -4.45 -7.29 -6.99
CA LEU A 131 -5.78 -7.13 -6.39
C LEU A 131 -6.77 -6.40 -7.32
N ILE A 132 -6.30 -5.39 -8.06
CA ILE A 132 -7.14 -4.69 -9.04
C ILE A 132 -7.36 -5.55 -10.29
N ALA A 133 -6.34 -6.26 -10.73
CA ALA A 133 -6.44 -7.18 -11.87
C ALA A 133 -7.43 -8.31 -11.58
N GLU A 134 -7.45 -8.87 -10.38
CA GLU A 134 -8.41 -9.88 -9.95
C GLU A 134 -9.86 -9.38 -10.08
N GLU A 135 -10.16 -8.16 -9.61
CA GLU A 135 -11.49 -7.58 -9.80
C GLU A 135 -11.86 -7.45 -11.28
N ALA A 136 -10.94 -6.95 -12.09
CA ALA A 136 -11.15 -6.77 -13.52
C ALA A 136 -11.37 -8.13 -14.21
N TYR A 137 -10.61 -9.16 -13.82
CA TYR A 137 -10.76 -10.53 -14.30
C TYR A 137 -12.15 -11.10 -13.97
N LEU A 138 -12.59 -10.97 -12.72
CA LEU A 138 -13.92 -11.43 -12.32
C LEU A 138 -15.03 -10.72 -13.10
N GLY A 139 -14.85 -9.41 -13.35
CA GLY A 139 -15.73 -8.62 -14.20
C GLY A 139 -15.77 -9.14 -15.63
N ALA A 140 -14.64 -9.42 -16.24
CA ALA A 140 -14.54 -9.96 -17.60
C ALA A 140 -15.18 -11.36 -17.71
N ARG A 141 -14.92 -12.24 -16.76
CA ARG A 141 -15.56 -13.57 -16.65
C ARG A 141 -17.07 -13.49 -16.50
N PHE A 142 -17.59 -12.50 -15.78
CA PHE A 142 -19.02 -12.29 -15.67
C PHE A 142 -19.67 -12.05 -17.05
N TYR A 143 -19.03 -11.23 -17.90
CA TYR A 143 -19.51 -11.01 -19.27
C TYR A 143 -19.45 -12.30 -20.11
N ASP A 144 -18.41 -13.11 -19.97
CA ASP A 144 -18.28 -14.38 -20.70
C ASP A 144 -19.36 -15.39 -20.26
N SER A 145 -19.71 -15.45 -18.99
CA SER A 145 -20.68 -16.41 -18.46
C SER A 145 -22.14 -16.02 -18.64
N ARG A 146 -22.45 -14.72 -18.72
CA ARG A 146 -23.84 -14.22 -18.62
C ARG A 146 -24.36 -13.51 -19.86
N THR A 147 -23.50 -13.02 -20.74
CA THR A 147 -23.96 -12.29 -21.91
C THR A 147 -24.23 -13.21 -23.11
N ARG A 148 -25.35 -12.98 -23.79
CA ARG A 148 -25.68 -13.66 -25.04
C ARG A 148 -24.73 -13.30 -26.20
N THR A 149 -23.97 -12.22 -26.06
CA THR A 149 -23.10 -11.71 -27.12
C THR A 149 -21.64 -11.97 -26.78
N LYS A 150 -21.01 -12.89 -27.53
CA LYS A 150 -19.56 -13.15 -27.46
C LYS A 150 -18.73 -11.86 -27.55
N ARG A 151 -19.21 -10.85 -28.27
CA ARG A 151 -18.54 -9.57 -28.48
C ARG A 151 -18.25 -8.82 -27.16
N SER A 152 -19.18 -8.85 -26.20
CA SER A 152 -18.98 -8.18 -24.90
C SER A 152 -17.88 -8.85 -24.08
N ALA A 153 -17.80 -10.19 -24.12
CA ALA A 153 -16.73 -10.95 -23.47
C ALA A 153 -15.38 -10.67 -24.15
N ILE A 154 -15.33 -10.67 -25.47
CA ILE A 154 -14.10 -10.37 -26.23
C ILE A 154 -13.59 -8.98 -25.85
N ASN A 155 -14.43 -7.95 -25.90
CA ASN A 155 -14.03 -6.58 -25.55
C ASN A 155 -13.54 -6.47 -24.10
N ALA A 156 -14.19 -7.18 -23.16
CA ALA A 156 -13.79 -7.16 -21.76
C ALA A 156 -12.41 -7.83 -21.54
N TYR A 157 -12.15 -8.94 -22.22
CA TYR A 157 -10.87 -9.63 -22.17
C TYR A 157 -9.74 -8.86 -22.86
N GLU A 158 -10.02 -8.23 -24.02
CA GLU A 158 -9.05 -7.37 -24.69
C GLU A 158 -8.63 -6.21 -23.81
N ARG A 159 -9.61 -5.52 -23.21
CA ARG A 159 -9.33 -4.45 -22.26
C ARG A 159 -8.55 -4.90 -21.04
N PHE A 160 -8.87 -6.09 -20.51
CA PHE A 160 -8.08 -6.66 -19.40
C PHE A 160 -6.61 -6.84 -19.77
N LEU A 161 -6.32 -7.40 -20.96
CA LEU A 161 -4.94 -7.60 -21.42
C LEU A 161 -4.21 -6.29 -21.73
N GLU A 162 -4.92 -5.23 -22.12
CA GLU A 162 -4.35 -3.89 -22.27
C GLU A 162 -3.99 -3.28 -20.93
N ASP A 163 -4.88 -3.38 -19.93
CA ASP A 163 -4.71 -2.76 -18.62
C ASP A 163 -3.76 -3.57 -17.71
N TYR A 164 -3.77 -4.92 -17.81
CA TYR A 164 -3.07 -5.85 -16.91
C TYR A 164 -2.30 -6.95 -17.65
N PRO A 165 -1.35 -6.62 -18.53
CA PRO A 165 -0.64 -7.60 -19.37
C PRO A 165 0.23 -8.60 -18.60
N GLN A 166 0.60 -8.26 -17.36
CA GLN A 166 1.47 -9.05 -16.48
C GLN A 166 0.71 -9.78 -15.35
N SER A 167 -0.62 -9.66 -15.31
CA SER A 167 -1.42 -10.36 -14.29
C SER A 167 -1.28 -11.89 -14.42
N ALA A 168 -1.42 -12.57 -13.29
CA ALA A 168 -1.47 -14.04 -13.24
C ALA A 168 -2.55 -14.66 -14.14
N HIS A 169 -3.60 -13.91 -14.45
CA HIS A 169 -4.70 -14.33 -15.34
C HIS A 169 -4.47 -14.07 -16.83
N ALA A 170 -3.39 -13.39 -17.22
CA ALA A 170 -3.19 -12.94 -18.59
C ALA A 170 -3.14 -14.10 -19.59
N ASP A 171 -2.48 -15.22 -19.25
CA ASP A 171 -2.35 -16.38 -20.15
C ASP A 171 -3.67 -17.14 -20.31
N GLU A 172 -4.43 -17.32 -19.23
CA GLU A 172 -5.78 -17.91 -19.27
C GLU A 172 -6.69 -17.08 -20.18
N ILE A 173 -6.65 -15.76 -20.03
CA ILE A 173 -7.48 -14.83 -20.83
C ILE A 173 -7.06 -14.86 -22.31
N ARG A 174 -5.77 -14.90 -22.65
CA ARG A 174 -5.30 -15.04 -24.03
C ARG A 174 -5.88 -16.29 -24.68
N SER A 175 -5.76 -17.43 -24.00
CA SER A 175 -6.28 -18.72 -24.48
C SER A 175 -7.79 -18.66 -24.67
N ARG A 176 -8.52 -18.05 -23.72
CA ARG A 176 -9.98 -17.91 -23.82
C ARG A 176 -10.41 -16.98 -24.95
N LEU A 177 -9.68 -15.90 -25.14
CA LEU A 177 -9.94 -14.94 -26.23
C LEU A 177 -9.78 -15.59 -27.61
N GLU A 178 -8.76 -16.43 -27.81
CA GLU A 178 -8.57 -17.20 -29.04
C GLU A 178 -9.74 -18.14 -29.31
N GLN A 179 -10.22 -18.86 -28.31
CA GLN A 179 -11.41 -19.73 -28.43
C GLN A 179 -12.66 -18.94 -28.83
N LEU A 180 -12.88 -17.75 -28.21
CA LEU A 180 -14.04 -16.93 -28.51
C LEU A 180 -13.98 -16.36 -29.94
N LYS A 181 -12.79 -15.99 -30.43
CA LYS A 181 -12.58 -15.47 -31.79
C LYS A 181 -12.69 -16.60 -32.83
N GLY A 182 -12.09 -17.77 -32.60
CA GLY A 182 -12.14 -18.92 -33.49
C GLY A 182 -13.55 -19.49 -33.68
N ALA A 183 -14.35 -19.55 -32.61
CA ALA A 183 -15.75 -20.01 -32.69
C ALA A 183 -16.70 -18.99 -33.36
N GLY A 184 -16.22 -17.85 -33.80
CA GLY A 184 -16.97 -16.85 -34.55
C GLY A 184 -16.88 -17.03 -36.08
N ASP A 185 -15.90 -17.78 -36.59
CA ASP A 185 -15.65 -18.00 -38.02
C ASP A 185 -16.40 -19.21 -38.60
N GLU A 186 -16.92 -20.10 -37.74
CA GLU A 186 -17.64 -21.31 -38.17
C GLU A 186 -19.15 -21.08 -38.40
N GLY A 187 -19.66 -19.86 -38.30
CA GLY A 187 -21.08 -19.51 -38.36
C GLY A 187 -21.48 -18.58 -39.52
N LYS A 188 -20.73 -18.61 -40.66
CA LYS A 188 -21.15 -17.93 -41.90
C LYS A 188 -21.50 -18.91 -42.98
#